data_53e79868a8a6d037af411f6085c3871a
#
_entry.id   53e79868a8a6d037af411f6085c3871a
#
_cell.length_a   1.000
_cell.length_b   1.000
_cell.length_c   1.000
_cell.angle_alpha   90.00
_cell.angle_beta   90.00
_cell.angle_gamma   90.00
#
_symmetry.space_group_name_H-M   'P 1'
#
loop_
_entity.id
_entity.type
_entity.pdbx_description
1 polymer ?
#
loop_
_entity_poly.entity_id
_entity_poly.type
_entity_poly.pdbx_seq_one_letter_code
_entity_poly.pdbx_strand_id
1 'polypeptide(L)'
;MTAVSTARPVPVASVRARPLRDHRTVTLAGLYYLLAALAVTLWLWRDPASRTVAGNPNDADQFTWFFRYDATAIAHARLPDLVTTAMNAPQGVNLMWNTFMLLPGLLLAPVTLLFGPQTSLTVLMTAGFAGSATAMFAVLRRWQVSVAAAALGAAVYGFSPALVHSAIGHYDLQFAVLPPLIVDAGLRLATGRARALRGGIWLGLLVTAQVFITEELLLDTALAGVLMAAVLAVSRPRQVAGQVKTLAAGLGVAACVTAVIAGYPLWVQFFGPLSQQGSPFTADFYKNDLAGFVVPSSLMLFHTAGSAAAAARFQGQLPEYLGYLGGPLLVVLVLAAIRFWRLLPVRVCAVTWAVLGVFSLGGTLLAGGHEHSWVKLPWYWLQGLPLLSAALADRLSIVADGAAAAALAFSVDAAVVAFSAHAAGRLPRLASGWRPAAVVMCCAALAVLPIVPRPLPAAAATPLPSGWSAVFASLRLPASAVVLVVPIPMSGFTEPLRWQADTSQAGALVGGYFMGPDGHGKAQTDGRGLPPAARYLNFLWAESPGGLPRSVAAGVPAGLDPASAGVKATSPGQTLAQIAAWRVTAVVAVAARNSVLGDYLTGLLGPPAVAAGDVMAWRAKH
;
A
#
# COMPACT_ATOMS: atom_id res chain seq x y z
N MET A 1 -12.44 -64.33 -16.57
CA MET A 1 -11.15 -63.69 -16.91
C MET A 1 -11.44 -62.52 -17.83
N THR A 2 -11.58 -61.36 -17.29
CA THR A 2 -11.85 -60.10 -18.00
C THR A 2 -10.57 -59.26 -17.96
N ALA A 3 -9.98 -59.02 -19.10
CA ALA A 3 -8.72 -58.30 -19.26
C ALA A 3 -8.92 -56.81 -18.94
N VAL A 4 -8.24 -56.31 -17.88
CA VAL A 4 -8.12 -54.90 -17.56
C VAL A 4 -7.16 -54.26 -18.57
N SER A 5 -7.72 -53.46 -19.48
CA SER A 5 -6.95 -52.66 -20.43
C SER A 5 -6.20 -51.54 -19.67
N THR A 6 -4.88 -51.69 -19.55
CA THR A 6 -3.98 -50.64 -19.09
C THR A 6 -3.85 -49.55 -20.17
N ALA A 7 -4.63 -48.50 -20.05
CA ALA A 7 -4.47 -47.32 -20.89
C ALA A 7 -3.07 -46.72 -20.67
N ARG A 8 -2.23 -46.74 -21.70
CA ARG A 8 -0.94 -46.03 -21.74
C ARG A 8 -1.15 -44.54 -21.47
N PRO A 9 -0.29 -43.91 -20.66
CA PRO A 9 -0.37 -42.48 -20.49
C PRO A 9 -0.09 -41.80 -21.83
N VAL A 10 -1.04 -41.00 -22.29
CA VAL A 10 -0.89 -40.15 -23.48
C VAL A 10 0.31 -39.22 -23.21
N PRO A 11 1.33 -39.21 -24.07
CA PRO A 11 2.44 -38.28 -23.93
C PRO A 11 1.87 -36.88 -24.07
N VAL A 12 2.03 -36.07 -23.03
CA VAL A 12 1.80 -34.61 -23.09
C VAL A 12 2.75 -34.12 -24.17
N ALA A 13 2.22 -33.85 -25.35
CA ALA A 13 2.97 -33.27 -26.44
C ALA A 13 3.66 -32.04 -25.90
N SER A 14 4.98 -32.06 -25.82
CA SER A 14 5.80 -30.92 -25.49
C SER A 14 5.60 -29.89 -26.61
N VAL A 15 4.62 -29.02 -26.45
CA VAL A 15 4.58 -27.78 -27.20
C VAL A 15 5.82 -27.03 -26.74
N ARG A 16 6.90 -27.16 -27.50
CA ARG A 16 8.10 -26.36 -27.32
C ARG A 16 7.71 -24.93 -27.52
N ALA A 17 7.30 -24.27 -26.39
CA ALA A 17 7.12 -22.85 -26.38
C ALA A 17 8.46 -22.19 -26.71
N ARG A 18 8.50 -21.42 -27.77
CA ARG A 18 9.65 -20.56 -28.11
C ARG A 18 10.02 -19.72 -26.90
N PRO A 19 11.32 -19.62 -26.55
CA PRO A 19 11.73 -18.83 -25.40
C PRO A 19 11.30 -17.36 -25.58
N LEU A 20 10.97 -16.73 -24.48
CA LEU A 20 10.58 -15.33 -24.29
C LEU A 20 11.42 -14.31 -25.10
N ARG A 21 11.19 -14.19 -26.37
CA ARG A 21 11.57 -13.04 -27.18
C ARG A 21 10.35 -12.29 -27.72
N ASP A 22 9.20 -12.55 -27.12
CA ASP A 22 7.98 -11.84 -27.50
C ASP A 22 7.79 -10.58 -26.62
N HIS A 23 8.77 -9.67 -26.68
CA HIS A 23 8.66 -8.34 -26.07
C HIS A 23 7.38 -7.64 -26.52
N ARG A 24 6.91 -7.91 -27.76
CA ARG A 24 5.66 -7.35 -28.28
C ARG A 24 4.45 -7.76 -27.47
N THR A 25 4.34 -9.05 -27.09
CA THR A 25 3.19 -9.52 -26.29
C THR A 25 3.19 -8.91 -24.89
N VAL A 26 4.35 -8.77 -24.24
CA VAL A 26 4.46 -8.09 -22.93
C VAL A 26 4.14 -6.62 -23.06
N THR A 27 4.64 -5.93 -24.08
CA THR A 27 4.33 -4.52 -24.34
C THR A 27 2.84 -4.29 -24.59
N LEU A 28 2.21 -5.13 -25.42
CA LEU A 28 0.78 -5.03 -25.71
C LEU A 28 -0.07 -5.30 -24.45
N ALA A 29 0.31 -6.29 -23.65
CA ALA A 29 -0.33 -6.55 -22.35
C ALA A 29 -0.15 -5.35 -21.40
N GLY A 30 1.05 -4.78 -21.33
CA GLY A 30 1.32 -3.57 -20.54
C GLY A 30 0.47 -2.38 -20.97
N LEU A 31 0.31 -2.15 -22.26
CA LEU A 31 -0.58 -1.09 -22.79
C LEU A 31 -2.05 -1.35 -22.43
N TYR A 32 -2.50 -2.61 -22.53
CA TYR A 32 -3.85 -2.99 -22.10
C TYR A 32 -4.08 -2.71 -20.60
N TYR A 33 -3.12 -3.11 -19.74
CA TYR A 33 -3.23 -2.85 -18.30
C TYR A 33 -3.10 -1.36 -17.96
N LEU A 34 -2.32 -0.60 -18.73
CA LEU A 34 -2.26 0.86 -18.57
C LEU A 34 -3.62 1.50 -18.88
N LEU A 35 -4.30 1.08 -19.94
CA LEU A 35 -5.65 1.58 -20.24
C LEU A 35 -6.66 1.19 -19.14
N ALA A 36 -6.57 -0.04 -18.62
CA ALA A 36 -7.40 -0.47 -17.50
C ALA A 36 -7.09 0.33 -16.22
N ALA A 37 -5.81 0.60 -15.93
CA ALA A 37 -5.40 1.42 -14.79
C ALA A 37 -5.88 2.89 -14.93
N LEU A 38 -5.80 3.46 -16.13
CA LEU A 38 -6.37 4.78 -16.42
C LEU A 38 -7.88 4.82 -16.22
N ALA A 39 -8.60 3.72 -16.56
CA ALA A 39 -10.04 3.62 -16.29
C ALA A 39 -10.34 3.57 -14.77
N VAL A 40 -9.54 2.85 -13.98
CA VAL A 40 -9.67 2.79 -12.52
C VAL A 40 -9.33 4.13 -11.86
N THR A 41 -8.34 4.85 -12.36
CA THR A 41 -7.89 6.16 -11.85
C THR A 41 -8.49 7.36 -12.58
N LEU A 42 -9.53 7.14 -13.41
CA LEU A 42 -10.10 8.13 -14.34
C LEU A 42 -10.44 9.47 -13.68
N TRP A 43 -11.03 9.43 -12.49
CA TRP A 43 -11.47 10.65 -11.82
C TRP A 43 -10.31 11.49 -11.27
N LEU A 44 -9.16 10.89 -11.01
CA LEU A 44 -7.93 11.59 -10.61
C LEU A 44 -7.31 12.31 -11.81
N TRP A 45 -7.32 11.69 -13.00
CA TRP A 45 -6.75 12.26 -14.22
C TRP A 45 -7.53 13.44 -14.80
N ARG A 46 -8.76 13.71 -14.33
CA ARG A 46 -9.49 14.92 -14.73
C ARG A 46 -8.82 16.21 -14.28
N ASP A 47 -8.15 16.18 -13.14
CA ASP A 47 -7.35 17.26 -12.60
C ASP A 47 -6.33 16.66 -11.61
N PRO A 48 -5.22 16.11 -12.11
CA PRO A 48 -4.29 15.35 -11.29
C PRO A 48 -3.51 16.20 -10.27
N ALA A 49 -3.52 17.52 -10.40
CA ALA A 49 -2.87 18.43 -9.46
C ALA A 49 -3.75 18.77 -8.25
N SER A 50 -5.10 18.75 -8.39
CA SER A 50 -6.04 19.20 -7.36
C SER A 50 -7.04 18.14 -6.90
N ARG A 51 -6.96 16.89 -7.42
CA ARG A 51 -7.82 15.78 -7.00
C ARG A 51 -7.03 14.71 -6.28
N THR A 52 -7.61 14.20 -5.21
CA THR A 52 -7.08 13.08 -4.41
C THR A 52 -8.10 11.95 -4.34
N VAL A 53 -7.67 10.77 -3.91
CA VAL A 53 -8.60 9.68 -3.61
C VAL A 53 -9.43 10.05 -2.39
N ALA A 54 -10.74 9.86 -2.48
CA ALA A 54 -11.64 10.09 -1.35
C ALA A 54 -11.53 8.93 -0.35
N GLY A 55 -11.54 9.24 0.94
CA GLY A 55 -11.62 8.26 2.02
C GLY A 55 -10.50 8.30 3.04
N ASN A 56 -9.27 8.63 2.63
CA ASN A 56 -8.14 8.80 3.56
C ASN A 56 -7.24 9.96 3.13
N PRO A 57 -7.56 11.20 3.51
CA PRO A 57 -6.73 12.35 3.19
C PRO A 57 -5.38 12.35 3.93
N ASN A 58 -5.29 11.74 5.12
CA ASN A 58 -4.08 11.77 5.93
C ASN A 58 -2.88 11.17 5.19
N ASP A 59 -3.05 9.97 4.64
CA ASP A 59 -1.97 9.29 3.93
C ASP A 59 -1.67 10.00 2.61
N ALA A 60 -2.70 10.51 1.90
CA ALA A 60 -2.49 11.27 0.67
C ALA A 60 -1.61 12.51 0.90
N ASP A 61 -1.87 13.27 1.96
CA ASP A 61 -1.09 14.46 2.32
C ASP A 61 0.33 14.09 2.76
N GLN A 62 0.50 12.99 3.51
CA GLN A 62 1.81 12.48 3.92
C GLN A 62 2.65 12.06 2.70
N PHE A 63 2.09 11.26 1.78
CA PHE A 63 2.84 10.82 0.59
C PHE A 63 3.14 11.97 -0.37
N THR A 64 2.25 12.95 -0.51
CA THR A 64 2.56 14.16 -1.30
C THR A 64 3.68 14.97 -0.66
N TRP A 65 3.73 15.03 0.67
CA TRP A 65 4.83 15.66 1.40
C TRP A 65 6.16 14.90 1.15
N PHE A 66 6.19 13.57 1.22
CA PHE A 66 7.37 12.76 0.93
C PHE A 66 7.89 13.01 -0.49
N PHE A 67 7.01 12.99 -1.49
CA PHE A 67 7.42 13.25 -2.87
C PHE A 67 8.00 14.65 -3.07
N ARG A 68 7.42 15.66 -2.41
CA ARG A 68 7.98 17.01 -2.46
C ARG A 68 9.35 17.08 -1.77
N TYR A 69 9.49 16.41 -0.64
CA TYR A 69 10.76 16.35 0.11
C TYR A 69 11.87 15.72 -0.73
N ASP A 70 11.60 14.58 -1.36
CA ASP A 70 12.53 13.90 -2.27
C ASP A 70 12.88 14.77 -3.47
N ALA A 71 11.89 15.32 -4.14
CA ALA A 71 12.08 16.15 -5.32
C ALA A 71 12.90 17.43 -5.01
N THR A 72 12.69 18.01 -3.82
CA THR A 72 13.47 19.16 -3.36
C THR A 72 14.93 18.79 -3.13
N ALA A 73 15.20 17.64 -2.53
CA ALA A 73 16.57 17.16 -2.36
C ALA A 73 17.27 16.96 -3.72
N ILE A 74 16.60 16.31 -4.67
CA ILE A 74 17.12 16.07 -6.03
C ILE A 74 17.37 17.39 -6.77
N ALA A 75 16.48 18.37 -6.66
CA ALA A 75 16.66 19.70 -7.26
C ALA A 75 17.93 20.41 -6.75
N HIS A 76 18.38 20.08 -5.55
CA HIS A 76 19.62 20.58 -4.97
C HIS A 76 20.81 19.59 -5.13
N ALA A 77 20.70 18.62 -6.05
CA ALA A 77 21.73 17.62 -6.36
C ALA A 77 22.19 16.82 -5.13
N ARG A 78 21.27 16.49 -4.18
CA ARG A 78 21.54 15.67 -3.01
C ARG A 78 20.50 14.56 -2.84
N LEU A 79 20.84 13.54 -2.08
CA LEU A 79 19.86 12.54 -1.65
C LEU A 79 19.04 13.09 -0.47
N PRO A 80 17.77 12.68 -0.32
CA PRO A 80 16.97 13.04 0.84
C PRO A 80 17.60 12.51 2.13
N ASP A 81 17.52 13.29 3.21
CA ASP A 81 17.96 12.83 4.52
C ASP A 81 16.92 11.82 5.06
N LEU A 82 17.40 10.72 5.64
CA LEU A 82 16.56 9.65 6.18
C LEU A 82 15.97 10.00 7.55
N VAL A 83 16.55 10.98 8.24
CA VAL A 83 16.03 11.60 9.46
C VAL A 83 15.96 13.09 9.21
N THR A 84 14.80 13.69 9.45
CA THR A 84 14.56 15.10 9.12
C THR A 84 13.87 15.84 10.23
N THR A 85 14.18 17.13 10.37
CA THR A 85 13.42 18.10 11.20
C THR A 85 12.46 18.95 10.37
N ALA A 86 12.33 18.73 9.07
CA ALA A 86 11.38 19.45 8.22
C ALA A 86 9.92 19.19 8.63
N MET A 87 9.68 18.07 9.30
CA MET A 87 8.44 17.69 9.98
C MET A 87 8.73 17.42 11.45
N ASN A 88 7.78 17.69 12.34
CA ASN A 88 7.88 17.51 13.79
C ASN A 88 9.07 18.27 14.42
N ALA A 89 9.32 19.48 13.95
CA ALA A 89 10.39 20.33 14.53
C ALA A 89 10.09 20.72 15.98
N PRO A 90 11.13 20.79 16.82
CA PRO A 90 12.54 20.56 16.54
C PRO A 90 12.99 19.08 16.68
N GLN A 91 12.09 18.17 17.10
CA GLN A 91 12.44 16.77 17.39
C GLN A 91 12.80 15.98 16.14
N GLY A 92 12.05 16.19 15.06
CA GLY A 92 12.23 15.49 13.80
C GLY A 92 11.53 14.13 13.71
N VAL A 93 11.74 13.48 12.58
CA VAL A 93 11.14 12.18 12.21
C VAL A 93 12.19 11.30 11.53
N ASN A 94 12.23 10.02 11.89
CA ASN A 94 12.95 9.00 11.14
C ASN A 94 12.03 8.49 10.02
N LEU A 95 12.33 8.89 8.79
CA LEU A 95 11.48 8.60 7.63
C LEU A 95 11.45 7.11 7.27
N MET A 96 12.50 6.36 7.60
CA MET A 96 12.56 4.91 7.33
C MET A 96 11.50 4.11 8.09
N TRP A 97 10.96 4.64 9.20
CA TRP A 97 9.83 4.04 9.92
C TRP A 97 8.45 4.45 9.36
N ASN A 98 8.42 5.29 8.32
CA ASN A 98 7.20 5.93 7.82
C ASN A 98 6.85 5.53 6.39
N THR A 99 7.30 4.36 5.94
CA THR A 99 7.07 3.86 4.56
C THR A 99 7.36 4.95 3.52
N PHE A 100 8.53 5.53 3.62
CA PHE A 100 8.95 6.75 2.92
C PHE A 100 8.94 6.63 1.39
N MET A 101 8.78 5.42 0.84
CA MET A 101 8.78 5.13 -0.61
C MET A 101 9.92 5.82 -1.37
N LEU A 102 11.13 5.78 -0.82
CA LEU A 102 12.29 6.51 -1.35
C LEU A 102 12.53 6.24 -2.85
N LEU A 103 12.46 4.99 -3.30
CA LEU A 103 12.70 4.66 -4.70
C LEU A 103 11.63 5.26 -5.63
N PRO A 104 10.32 5.13 -5.40
CA PRO A 104 9.31 5.82 -6.18
C PRO A 104 9.44 7.35 -6.10
N GLY A 105 9.73 7.92 -4.94
CA GLY A 105 9.92 9.36 -4.76
C GLY A 105 11.05 9.92 -5.64
N LEU A 106 12.20 9.24 -5.65
CA LEU A 106 13.32 9.61 -6.51
C LEU A 106 12.99 9.50 -8.01
N LEU A 107 12.31 8.42 -8.42
CA LEU A 107 11.92 8.21 -9.82
C LEU A 107 10.87 9.23 -10.29
N LEU A 108 9.97 9.65 -9.40
CA LEU A 108 8.91 10.63 -9.68
C LEU A 108 9.34 12.07 -9.43
N ALA A 109 10.57 12.33 -8.94
CA ALA A 109 11.05 13.68 -8.70
C ALA A 109 10.88 14.63 -9.90
N PRO A 110 11.15 14.25 -11.17
CA PRO A 110 10.88 15.11 -12.32
C PRO A 110 9.39 15.45 -12.47
N VAL A 111 8.49 14.48 -12.23
CA VAL A 111 7.04 14.71 -12.29
C VAL A 111 6.61 15.65 -11.18
N THR A 112 7.13 15.44 -9.96
CA THR A 112 6.86 16.30 -8.81
C THR A 112 7.30 17.74 -9.04
N LEU A 113 8.48 17.95 -9.62
CA LEU A 113 9.02 19.30 -9.90
C LEU A 113 8.24 20.03 -10.99
N LEU A 114 7.78 19.31 -12.01
CA LEU A 114 7.09 19.90 -13.15
C LEU A 114 5.58 20.05 -12.97
N PHE A 115 4.94 19.09 -12.29
CA PHE A 115 3.47 18.97 -12.23
C PHE A 115 2.90 18.93 -10.81
N GLY A 116 3.76 19.00 -9.79
CA GLY A 116 3.37 18.93 -8.38
C GLY A 116 3.28 17.53 -7.80
N PRO A 117 3.32 17.41 -6.45
CA PRO A 117 3.40 16.13 -5.76
C PRO A 117 2.11 15.30 -5.86
N GLN A 118 0.95 15.94 -5.98
CA GLN A 118 -0.32 15.24 -6.18
C GLN A 118 -0.39 14.53 -7.54
N THR A 119 0.14 15.15 -8.58
CA THR A 119 0.26 14.51 -9.90
C THR A 119 1.15 13.28 -9.82
N SER A 120 2.25 13.34 -9.06
CA SER A 120 3.12 12.20 -8.82
C SER A 120 2.40 11.05 -8.13
N LEU A 121 1.54 11.33 -7.14
CA LEU A 121 0.72 10.32 -6.48
C LEU A 121 -0.26 9.65 -7.47
N THR A 122 -0.90 10.43 -8.33
CA THR A 122 -1.79 9.91 -9.39
C THR A 122 -1.03 9.02 -10.40
N VAL A 123 0.18 9.43 -10.79
CA VAL A 123 1.08 8.62 -11.65
C VAL A 123 1.47 7.33 -10.95
N LEU A 124 1.88 7.41 -9.67
CA LEU A 124 2.25 6.23 -8.87
C LEU A 124 1.14 5.19 -8.84
N MET A 125 -0.08 5.62 -8.51
CA MET A 125 -1.25 4.73 -8.44
C MET A 125 -1.55 4.05 -9.78
N THR A 126 -1.54 4.83 -10.85
CA THR A 126 -1.76 4.30 -12.21
C THR A 126 -0.66 3.31 -12.60
N ALA A 127 0.60 3.65 -12.31
CA ALA A 127 1.75 2.78 -12.55
C ALA A 127 1.72 1.52 -11.68
N GLY A 128 1.24 1.62 -10.43
CA GLY A 128 1.10 0.50 -9.51
C GLY A 128 0.13 -0.57 -10.05
N PHE A 129 -1.07 -0.19 -10.48
CA PHE A 129 -2.02 -1.13 -11.10
C PHE A 129 -1.47 -1.75 -12.39
N ALA A 130 -1.05 -0.92 -13.33
CA ALA A 130 -0.54 -1.38 -14.63
C ALA A 130 0.74 -2.20 -14.50
N GLY A 131 1.66 -1.75 -13.64
CA GLY A 131 2.94 -2.40 -13.37
C GLY A 131 2.77 -3.76 -12.69
N SER A 132 1.91 -3.85 -11.66
CA SER A 132 1.62 -5.10 -10.95
C SER A 132 1.04 -6.16 -11.90
N ALA A 133 0.05 -5.79 -12.72
CA ALA A 133 -0.50 -6.68 -13.74
C ALA A 133 0.56 -7.08 -14.77
N THR A 134 1.37 -6.14 -15.26
CA THR A 134 2.41 -6.42 -16.28
C THR A 134 3.50 -7.35 -15.73
N ALA A 135 3.93 -7.14 -14.47
CA ALA A 135 4.92 -7.99 -13.81
C ALA A 135 4.39 -9.42 -13.65
N MET A 136 3.15 -9.58 -13.18
CA MET A 136 2.50 -10.88 -13.05
C MET A 136 2.34 -11.57 -14.42
N PHE A 137 1.92 -10.83 -15.44
CA PHE A 137 1.84 -11.35 -16.81
C PHE A 137 3.20 -11.89 -17.27
N ALA A 138 4.26 -11.11 -17.12
CA ALA A 138 5.61 -11.51 -17.52
C ALA A 138 6.06 -12.77 -16.77
N VAL A 139 5.76 -12.91 -15.49
CA VAL A 139 6.08 -14.08 -14.68
C VAL A 139 5.28 -15.30 -15.14
N LEU A 140 3.97 -15.19 -15.31
CA LEU A 140 3.12 -16.29 -15.82
C LEU A 140 3.56 -16.76 -17.20
N ARG A 141 3.94 -15.85 -18.09
CA ARG A 141 4.51 -16.18 -19.40
C ARG A 141 5.85 -16.93 -19.28
N ARG A 142 6.71 -16.54 -18.35
CA ARG A 142 7.94 -17.30 -18.03
C ARG A 142 7.64 -18.70 -17.50
N TRP A 143 6.55 -18.86 -16.77
CA TRP A 143 6.07 -20.15 -16.26
C TRP A 143 5.29 -20.96 -17.30
N GLN A 144 5.34 -20.54 -18.57
CA GLN A 144 4.76 -21.23 -19.74
C GLN A 144 3.22 -21.24 -19.77
N VAL A 145 2.56 -20.34 -19.06
CA VAL A 145 1.11 -20.13 -19.15
C VAL A 145 0.78 -19.49 -20.51
N SER A 146 -0.30 -19.89 -21.17
CA SER A 146 -0.74 -19.28 -22.44
C SER A 146 -1.01 -17.78 -22.31
N VAL A 147 -1.00 -17.04 -23.42
CA VAL A 147 -1.20 -15.57 -23.41
C VAL A 147 -2.54 -15.21 -22.77
N ALA A 148 -3.63 -15.89 -23.17
CA ALA A 148 -4.97 -15.57 -22.68
C ALA A 148 -5.13 -15.86 -21.18
N ALA A 149 -4.68 -17.03 -20.71
CA ALA A 149 -4.73 -17.40 -19.31
C ALA A 149 -3.82 -16.50 -18.45
N ALA A 150 -2.61 -16.18 -18.95
CA ALA A 150 -1.70 -15.25 -18.28
C ALA A 150 -2.30 -13.85 -18.21
N ALA A 151 -2.98 -13.38 -19.26
CA ALA A 151 -3.63 -12.08 -19.27
C ALA A 151 -4.76 -12.00 -18.24
N LEU A 152 -5.57 -13.04 -18.12
CA LEU A 152 -6.64 -13.11 -17.12
C LEU A 152 -6.07 -13.13 -15.69
N GLY A 153 -5.11 -14.04 -15.40
CA GLY A 153 -4.50 -14.13 -14.07
C GLY A 153 -3.79 -12.82 -13.68
N ALA A 154 -3.07 -12.21 -14.62
CA ALA A 154 -2.40 -10.93 -14.37
C ALA A 154 -3.40 -9.78 -14.10
N ALA A 155 -4.54 -9.75 -14.78
CA ALA A 155 -5.61 -8.80 -14.49
C ALA A 155 -6.19 -9.02 -13.08
N VAL A 156 -6.43 -10.29 -12.70
CA VAL A 156 -6.90 -10.64 -11.34
C VAL A 156 -5.92 -10.15 -10.27
N TYR A 157 -4.62 -10.29 -10.47
CA TYR A 157 -3.63 -9.79 -9.51
C TYR A 157 -3.55 -8.27 -9.51
N GLY A 158 -3.29 -7.64 -10.67
CA GLY A 158 -3.01 -6.22 -10.75
C GLY A 158 -4.20 -5.31 -10.46
N PHE A 159 -5.41 -5.84 -10.54
CA PHE A 159 -6.66 -5.16 -10.20
C PHE A 159 -7.44 -5.92 -9.13
N SER A 160 -6.73 -6.67 -8.28
CA SER A 160 -7.36 -7.40 -7.18
C SER A 160 -8.03 -6.42 -6.20
N PRO A 161 -9.10 -6.86 -5.53
CA PRO A 161 -9.72 -6.04 -4.50
C PRO A 161 -8.73 -5.60 -3.42
N ALA A 162 -7.75 -6.41 -3.07
CA ALA A 162 -6.70 -6.02 -2.13
C ALA A 162 -5.93 -4.78 -2.60
N LEU A 163 -5.47 -4.72 -3.86
CA LEU A 163 -4.79 -3.55 -4.40
C LEU A 163 -5.73 -2.35 -4.58
N VAL A 164 -6.99 -2.59 -4.92
CA VAL A 164 -7.99 -1.52 -5.08
C VAL A 164 -8.32 -0.85 -3.73
N HIS A 165 -8.44 -1.62 -2.66
CA HIS A 165 -8.66 -1.09 -1.32
C HIS A 165 -7.41 -0.38 -0.80
N SER A 166 -6.22 -0.97 -0.97
CA SER A 166 -4.95 -0.31 -0.62
C SER A 166 -4.79 1.05 -1.32
N ALA A 167 -5.33 1.23 -2.53
CA ALA A 167 -5.29 2.50 -3.25
C ALA A 167 -6.05 3.66 -2.56
N ILE A 168 -6.82 3.39 -1.49
CA ILE A 168 -7.55 4.43 -0.73
C ILE A 168 -6.64 5.13 0.30
N GLY A 169 -5.46 4.57 0.62
CA GLY A 169 -4.55 5.16 1.61
C GLY A 169 -3.16 4.51 1.63
N HIS A 170 -3.05 3.21 1.40
CA HIS A 170 -1.79 2.49 1.44
C HIS A 170 -1.16 2.38 0.05
N TYR A 171 -0.67 3.50 -0.49
CA TYR A 171 -0.13 3.59 -1.86
C TYR A 171 1.12 2.74 -2.06
N ASP A 172 1.87 2.50 -1.01
CA ASP A 172 3.03 1.61 -0.94
C ASP A 172 2.64 0.14 -1.14
N LEU A 173 1.55 -0.31 -0.53
CA LEU A 173 1.00 -1.66 -0.69
C LEU A 173 0.33 -1.83 -2.05
N GLN A 174 -0.34 -0.79 -2.54
CA GLN A 174 -0.95 -0.76 -3.87
C GLN A 174 0.10 -0.91 -4.98
N PHE A 175 1.34 -0.45 -4.76
CA PHE A 175 2.45 -0.56 -5.71
C PHE A 175 3.11 -1.95 -5.64
N ALA A 176 2.34 -3.02 -5.86
CA ALA A 176 2.77 -4.41 -5.74
C ALA A 176 3.43 -4.97 -7.02
N VAL A 177 4.31 -4.20 -7.64
CA VAL A 177 4.97 -4.55 -8.92
C VAL A 177 6.05 -5.63 -8.73
N LEU A 178 6.79 -5.58 -7.62
CA LEU A 178 7.96 -6.43 -7.41
C LEU A 178 7.67 -7.83 -6.83
N PRO A 179 6.62 -8.07 -6.01
CA PRO A 179 6.34 -9.37 -5.42
C PRO A 179 6.37 -10.55 -6.41
N PRO A 180 5.68 -10.51 -7.56
CA PRO A 180 5.76 -11.61 -8.52
C PRO A 180 7.17 -11.87 -9.05
N LEU A 181 7.97 -10.81 -9.23
CA LEU A 181 9.34 -10.90 -9.73
C LEU A 181 10.29 -11.48 -8.67
N ILE A 182 10.11 -11.12 -7.39
CA ILE A 182 10.87 -11.64 -6.24
C ILE A 182 10.59 -13.14 -6.09
N VAL A 183 9.31 -13.54 -6.12
CA VAL A 183 8.90 -14.95 -6.06
C VAL A 183 9.48 -15.74 -7.24
N ASP A 184 9.39 -15.24 -8.49
CA ASP A 184 10.00 -15.90 -9.66
C ASP A 184 11.51 -16.07 -9.47
N ALA A 185 12.22 -15.05 -9.03
CA ALA A 185 13.67 -15.10 -8.81
C ALA A 185 14.06 -16.14 -7.74
N GLY A 186 13.35 -16.17 -6.61
CA GLY A 186 13.54 -17.15 -5.54
C GLY A 186 13.26 -18.58 -6.00
N LEU A 187 12.12 -18.82 -6.67
CA LEU A 187 11.75 -20.14 -7.19
C LEU A 187 12.72 -20.64 -8.26
N ARG A 188 13.30 -19.77 -9.09
CA ARG A 188 14.33 -20.17 -10.07
C ARG A 188 15.63 -20.60 -9.41
N LEU A 189 16.02 -19.99 -8.29
CA LEU A 189 17.12 -20.48 -7.47
C LEU A 189 16.79 -21.82 -6.82
N ALA A 190 15.61 -21.95 -6.20
CA ALA A 190 15.17 -23.17 -5.53
C ALA A 190 14.99 -24.36 -6.48
N THR A 191 14.74 -24.12 -7.76
CA THR A 191 14.55 -25.18 -8.79
C THR A 191 15.77 -25.39 -9.69
N GLY A 192 16.90 -24.69 -9.44
CA GLY A 192 18.12 -24.78 -10.24
C GLY A 192 18.04 -24.15 -11.63
N ARG A 193 17.01 -23.33 -11.88
CA ARG A 193 16.84 -22.61 -13.16
C ARG A 193 17.65 -21.32 -13.24
N ALA A 194 18.28 -20.90 -12.14
CA ALA A 194 19.20 -19.77 -12.07
C ALA A 194 20.51 -20.19 -11.40
N ARG A 195 21.64 -19.63 -11.87
CA ARG A 195 22.94 -19.77 -11.21
C ARG A 195 22.97 -18.92 -9.95
N ALA A 196 23.58 -19.40 -8.87
CA ALA A 196 23.63 -18.73 -7.55
C ALA A 196 24.04 -17.25 -7.67
N LEU A 197 25.15 -16.93 -8.33
CA LEU A 197 25.64 -15.56 -8.42
C LEU A 197 24.67 -14.64 -9.19
N ARG A 198 24.30 -14.97 -10.42
CA ARG A 198 23.42 -14.11 -11.24
C ARG A 198 22.00 -14.04 -10.67
N GLY A 199 21.46 -15.17 -10.21
CA GLY A 199 20.14 -15.24 -9.60
C GLY A 199 20.11 -14.50 -8.26
N GLY A 200 21.18 -14.62 -7.47
CA GLY A 200 21.34 -13.91 -6.20
C GLY A 200 21.47 -12.39 -6.38
N ILE A 201 22.29 -11.92 -7.34
CA ILE A 201 22.36 -10.48 -7.64
C ILE A 201 20.99 -9.94 -8.05
N TRP A 202 20.29 -10.63 -8.96
CA TRP A 202 18.98 -10.19 -9.41
C TRP A 202 17.95 -10.17 -8.28
N LEU A 203 17.90 -11.23 -7.47
CA LEU A 203 17.04 -11.28 -6.28
C LEU A 203 17.39 -10.16 -5.28
N GLY A 204 18.68 -9.92 -5.01
CA GLY A 204 19.14 -8.87 -4.12
C GLY A 204 18.74 -7.46 -4.59
N LEU A 205 18.85 -7.18 -5.89
CA LEU A 205 18.38 -5.91 -6.45
C LEU A 205 16.87 -5.73 -6.33
N LEU A 206 16.07 -6.79 -6.57
CA LEU A 206 14.62 -6.75 -6.41
C LEU A 206 14.23 -6.56 -4.94
N VAL A 207 14.87 -7.28 -4.02
CA VAL A 207 14.66 -7.15 -2.57
C VAL A 207 15.02 -5.74 -2.10
N THR A 208 16.17 -5.22 -2.52
CA THR A 208 16.59 -3.84 -2.19
C THR A 208 15.59 -2.81 -2.72
N ALA A 209 15.13 -2.96 -3.96
CA ALA A 209 14.12 -2.08 -4.52
C ALA A 209 12.80 -2.13 -3.71
N GLN A 210 12.41 -3.33 -3.26
CA GLN A 210 11.21 -3.49 -2.43
C GLN A 210 11.37 -2.88 -1.03
N VAL A 211 12.56 -2.96 -0.41
CA VAL A 211 12.86 -2.26 0.85
C VAL A 211 12.62 -0.75 0.72
N PHE A 212 13.01 -0.15 -0.41
CA PHE A 212 12.79 1.27 -0.67
C PHE A 212 11.39 1.62 -1.20
N ILE A 213 10.47 0.66 -1.22
CA ILE A 213 9.04 0.88 -1.46
C ILE A 213 8.26 0.64 -0.17
N THR A 214 8.28 -0.62 0.32
CA THR A 214 7.68 -1.01 1.60
C THR A 214 8.25 -2.36 2.05
N GLU A 215 8.70 -2.43 3.29
CA GLU A 215 9.28 -3.63 3.90
C GLU A 215 8.19 -4.63 4.30
N GLU A 216 7.00 -4.16 4.61
CA GLU A 216 5.88 -5.02 4.98
C GLU A 216 5.51 -5.95 3.82
N LEU A 217 5.31 -5.40 2.62
CA LEU A 217 5.01 -6.21 1.44
C LEU A 217 6.18 -7.14 1.06
N LEU A 218 7.43 -6.78 1.40
CA LEU A 218 8.58 -7.68 1.26
C LEU A 218 8.47 -8.89 2.20
N LEU A 219 8.08 -8.66 3.46
CA LEU A 219 7.88 -9.73 4.44
C LEU A 219 6.76 -10.69 3.99
N ASP A 220 5.63 -10.16 3.55
CA ASP A 220 4.50 -10.94 3.03
C ASP A 220 4.91 -11.76 1.79
N THR A 221 5.68 -11.13 0.89
CA THR A 221 6.24 -11.79 -0.30
C THR A 221 7.21 -12.91 0.07
N ALA A 222 8.05 -12.69 1.08
CA ALA A 222 8.98 -13.70 1.57
C ALA A 222 8.21 -14.88 2.18
N LEU A 223 7.16 -14.63 2.98
CA LEU A 223 6.31 -15.66 3.54
C LEU A 223 5.62 -16.49 2.44
N ALA A 224 5.07 -15.84 1.42
CA ALA A 224 4.51 -16.53 0.25
C ALA A 224 5.57 -17.39 -0.46
N GLY A 225 6.78 -16.86 -0.66
CA GLY A 225 7.91 -17.58 -1.27
C GLY A 225 8.35 -18.80 -0.46
N VAL A 226 8.41 -18.67 0.86
CA VAL A 226 8.73 -19.78 1.79
C VAL A 226 7.64 -20.87 1.72
N LEU A 227 6.37 -20.52 1.73
CA LEU A 227 5.26 -21.47 1.59
C LEU A 227 5.32 -22.20 0.25
N MET A 228 5.52 -21.48 -0.85
CA MET A 228 5.69 -22.09 -2.18
C MET A 228 6.89 -23.06 -2.22
N ALA A 229 8.02 -22.66 -1.65
CA ALA A 229 9.22 -23.49 -1.57
C ALA A 229 8.98 -24.74 -0.69
N ALA A 230 8.25 -24.62 0.41
CA ALA A 230 7.88 -25.73 1.28
C ALA A 230 6.98 -26.74 0.57
N VAL A 231 5.95 -26.28 -0.14
CA VAL A 231 5.07 -27.16 -0.94
C VAL A 231 5.86 -27.85 -2.07
N LEU A 232 6.80 -27.15 -2.70
CA LEU A 232 7.72 -27.73 -3.68
C LEU A 232 8.62 -28.79 -3.05
N ALA A 233 9.20 -28.53 -1.87
CA ALA A 233 10.08 -29.44 -1.17
C ALA A 233 9.36 -30.74 -0.79
N VAL A 234 8.14 -30.65 -0.28
CA VAL A 234 7.30 -31.82 0.01
C VAL A 234 6.92 -32.59 -1.26
N SER A 235 6.65 -31.85 -2.35
CA SER A 235 6.19 -32.46 -3.61
C SER A 235 7.32 -33.04 -4.46
N ARG A 236 8.53 -32.50 -4.36
CA ARG A 236 9.72 -32.85 -5.16
C ARG A 236 10.99 -32.84 -4.29
N PRO A 237 11.06 -33.66 -3.22
CA PRO A 237 12.11 -33.55 -2.19
C PRO A 237 13.51 -33.74 -2.78
N ARG A 238 13.71 -34.70 -3.69
CA ARG A 238 15.02 -34.95 -4.29
C ARG A 238 15.48 -33.79 -5.17
N GLN A 239 14.56 -33.14 -5.90
CA GLN A 239 14.88 -31.99 -6.74
C GLN A 239 15.30 -30.78 -5.90
N VAL A 240 14.55 -30.46 -4.84
CA VAL A 240 14.84 -29.32 -3.96
C VAL A 240 16.11 -29.59 -3.15
N ALA A 241 16.29 -30.80 -2.60
CA ALA A 241 17.50 -31.16 -1.86
C ALA A 241 18.77 -31.01 -2.73
N GLY A 242 18.70 -31.36 -4.01
CA GLY A 242 19.81 -31.16 -4.96
C GLY A 242 20.16 -29.68 -5.23
N GLN A 243 19.26 -28.74 -4.89
CA GLN A 243 19.46 -27.30 -5.13
C GLN A 243 19.72 -26.48 -3.86
N VAL A 244 19.73 -27.08 -2.68
CA VAL A 244 19.91 -26.37 -1.39
C VAL A 244 21.18 -25.51 -1.39
N LYS A 245 22.30 -26.04 -1.88
CA LYS A 245 23.57 -25.29 -1.96
C LYS A 245 23.45 -24.08 -2.91
N THR A 246 22.81 -24.24 -4.07
CA THR A 246 22.60 -23.16 -5.05
C THR A 246 21.67 -22.10 -4.46
N LEU A 247 20.59 -22.51 -3.79
CA LEU A 247 19.65 -21.63 -3.13
C LEU A 247 20.33 -20.84 -2.01
N ALA A 248 21.03 -21.53 -1.09
CA ALA A 248 21.72 -20.89 0.02
C ALA A 248 22.78 -19.90 -0.46
N ALA A 249 23.61 -20.28 -1.44
CA ALA A 249 24.59 -19.39 -2.03
C ALA A 249 23.93 -18.19 -2.74
N GLY A 250 22.82 -18.41 -3.46
CA GLY A 250 22.08 -17.33 -4.11
C GLY A 250 21.44 -16.37 -3.11
N LEU A 251 20.86 -16.88 -2.01
CA LEU A 251 20.33 -16.06 -0.91
C LEU A 251 21.45 -15.28 -0.21
N GLY A 252 22.61 -15.89 0.01
CA GLY A 252 23.78 -15.20 0.56
C GLY A 252 24.24 -14.04 -0.34
N VAL A 253 24.31 -14.24 -1.66
CA VAL A 253 24.62 -13.16 -2.61
C VAL A 253 23.54 -12.07 -2.57
N ALA A 254 22.26 -12.43 -2.52
CA ALA A 254 21.17 -11.48 -2.43
C ALA A 254 21.25 -10.65 -1.15
N ALA A 255 21.51 -11.30 -0.01
CA ALA A 255 21.72 -10.60 1.27
C ALA A 255 22.91 -9.63 1.22
N CYS A 256 24.03 -10.03 0.60
CA CYS A 256 25.19 -9.14 0.42
C CYS A 256 24.84 -7.91 -0.44
N VAL A 257 24.13 -8.10 -1.57
CA VAL A 257 23.71 -6.99 -2.44
C VAL A 257 22.79 -6.04 -1.67
N THR A 258 21.81 -6.57 -0.95
CA THR A 258 20.89 -5.77 -0.13
C THR A 258 21.64 -5.04 0.99
N ALA A 259 22.55 -5.72 1.68
CA ALA A 259 23.34 -5.11 2.76
C ALA A 259 24.25 -3.97 2.25
N VAL A 260 24.83 -4.12 1.07
CA VAL A 260 25.68 -3.05 0.48
C VAL A 260 24.87 -1.81 0.11
N ILE A 261 23.64 -1.98 -0.43
CA ILE A 261 22.86 -0.86 -0.95
C ILE A 261 21.92 -0.28 0.13
N ALA A 262 21.22 -1.14 0.88
CA ALA A 262 20.24 -0.73 1.88
C ALA A 262 20.75 -0.82 3.33
N GLY A 263 21.97 -1.27 3.56
CA GLY A 263 22.50 -1.49 4.91
C GLY A 263 22.55 -0.23 5.78
N TYR A 264 22.96 0.91 5.21
CA TYR A 264 22.94 2.19 5.93
C TYR A 264 21.49 2.68 6.20
N PRO A 265 20.57 2.73 5.24
CA PRO A 265 19.17 3.04 5.51
C PRO A 265 18.53 2.13 6.58
N LEU A 266 18.72 0.82 6.51
CA LEU A 266 18.22 -0.11 7.52
C LEU A 266 18.88 0.09 8.89
N TRP A 267 20.17 0.43 8.92
CA TRP A 267 20.83 0.80 10.18
C TRP A 267 20.22 2.08 10.78
N VAL A 268 19.94 3.11 9.96
CA VAL A 268 19.24 4.33 10.40
C VAL A 268 17.87 3.99 10.98
N GLN A 269 17.14 3.09 10.32
CA GLN A 269 15.81 2.67 10.79
C GLN A 269 15.87 2.04 12.18
N PHE A 270 16.67 1.00 12.36
CA PHE A 270 16.63 0.18 13.56
C PHE A 270 17.52 0.67 14.69
N PHE A 271 18.60 1.39 14.39
CA PHE A 271 19.63 1.80 15.35
C PHE A 271 19.97 3.28 15.31
N GLY A 272 19.46 4.02 14.33
CA GLY A 272 19.71 5.45 14.17
C GLY A 272 18.88 6.34 15.09
N PRO A 273 19.00 7.66 14.92
CA PRO A 273 18.18 8.61 15.67
C PRO A 273 16.68 8.37 15.47
N LEU A 274 15.90 8.55 16.53
CA LEU A 274 14.43 8.38 16.52
C LEU A 274 13.99 6.98 16.06
N SER A 275 14.83 5.97 16.23
CA SER A 275 14.42 4.57 16.08
C SER A 275 13.37 4.21 17.13
N GLN A 276 12.51 3.24 16.80
CA GLN A 276 11.40 2.85 17.66
C GLN A 276 11.29 1.32 17.74
N GLN A 277 10.52 0.82 18.71
CA GLN A 277 10.31 -0.60 18.91
C GLN A 277 8.82 -0.95 18.87
N GLY A 278 8.50 -2.12 18.31
CA GLY A 278 7.14 -2.64 18.24
C GLY A 278 6.30 -1.97 17.15
N SER A 279 4.99 -2.21 17.22
CA SER A 279 3.97 -1.64 16.35
C SER A 279 3.10 -0.66 17.16
N PRO A 280 2.63 0.45 16.57
CA PRO A 280 1.67 1.34 17.22
C PRO A 280 0.27 0.70 17.33
N PHE A 281 0.04 -0.37 16.59
CA PHE A 281 -1.24 -1.06 16.55
C PHE A 281 -1.26 -2.23 17.54
N THR A 282 -2.42 -2.47 18.13
CA THR A 282 -2.64 -3.68 18.94
C THR A 282 -2.55 -4.91 18.04
N ALA A 283 -1.87 -5.96 18.53
CA ALA A 283 -1.83 -7.23 17.82
C ALA A 283 -3.26 -7.68 17.48
N ASP A 284 -3.44 -8.25 16.31
CA ASP A 284 -4.72 -8.78 15.83
C ASP A 284 -5.83 -7.73 15.56
N PHE A 285 -5.50 -6.43 15.53
CA PHE A 285 -6.49 -5.40 15.17
C PHE A 285 -6.82 -5.43 13.67
N TYR A 286 -5.81 -5.44 12.81
CA TYR A 286 -5.98 -5.48 11.36
C TYR A 286 -6.02 -6.93 10.87
N LYS A 287 -7.23 -7.40 10.56
CA LYS A 287 -7.51 -8.77 10.09
C LYS A 287 -8.76 -8.78 9.22
N ASN A 288 -8.81 -9.72 8.27
CA ASN A 288 -9.97 -9.85 7.42
C ASN A 288 -11.17 -10.42 8.18
N ASP A 289 -12.35 -9.91 7.84
CA ASP A 289 -13.61 -10.55 8.21
C ASP A 289 -13.87 -11.76 7.31
N LEU A 290 -14.32 -12.87 7.87
CA LEU A 290 -14.64 -14.08 7.10
C LEU A 290 -15.72 -13.80 6.03
N ALA A 291 -16.72 -12.97 6.32
CA ALA A 291 -17.72 -12.54 5.35
C ALA A 291 -17.10 -11.62 4.27
N GLY A 292 -15.99 -10.96 4.58
CA GLY A 292 -15.27 -10.08 3.65
C GLY A 292 -14.82 -10.79 2.38
N PHE A 293 -14.56 -12.10 2.40
CA PHE A 293 -14.20 -12.87 1.21
C PHE A 293 -15.32 -12.92 0.15
N VAL A 294 -16.58 -12.73 0.55
CA VAL A 294 -17.75 -12.84 -0.35
C VAL A 294 -18.64 -11.60 -0.40
N VAL A 295 -18.50 -10.68 0.54
CA VAL A 295 -19.30 -9.45 0.61
C VAL A 295 -18.53 -8.30 -0.03
N PRO A 296 -18.99 -7.78 -1.20
CA PRO A 296 -18.31 -6.69 -1.88
C PRO A 296 -18.52 -5.35 -1.16
N SER A 297 -17.45 -4.56 -1.11
CA SER A 297 -17.50 -3.16 -0.68
C SER A 297 -18.03 -2.23 -1.79
N SER A 298 -18.16 -0.95 -1.47
CA SER A 298 -18.54 0.09 -2.43
C SER A 298 -17.52 0.35 -3.54
N LEU A 299 -16.31 -0.23 -3.47
CA LEU A 299 -15.26 -0.08 -4.50
C LEU A 299 -15.42 -1.09 -5.64
N MET A 300 -16.22 -2.11 -5.48
CA MET A 300 -16.48 -3.09 -6.54
C MET A 300 -17.61 -2.61 -7.46
N LEU A 301 -17.48 -2.93 -8.76
CA LEU A 301 -18.48 -2.52 -9.75
C LEU A 301 -19.86 -3.17 -9.45
N PHE A 302 -19.86 -4.43 -9.06
CA PHE A 302 -21.07 -5.21 -8.77
C PHE A 302 -21.30 -5.30 -7.25
N HIS A 303 -21.63 -4.17 -6.63
CA HIS A 303 -22.05 -4.10 -5.24
C HIS A 303 -23.52 -3.63 -5.14
N THR A 304 -24.14 -3.86 -4.01
CA THR A 304 -25.46 -3.31 -3.64
C THR A 304 -25.31 -2.38 -2.44
N ALA A 305 -26.30 -1.52 -2.20
CA ALA A 305 -26.32 -0.70 -1.00
C ALA A 305 -26.25 -1.57 0.28
N GLY A 306 -26.94 -2.73 0.26
CA GLY A 306 -26.90 -3.69 1.37
C GLY A 306 -25.52 -4.31 1.60
N SER A 307 -24.81 -4.73 0.53
CA SER A 307 -23.47 -5.29 0.68
C SER A 307 -22.46 -4.23 1.13
N ALA A 308 -22.55 -3.01 0.60
CA ALA A 308 -21.69 -1.91 1.02
C ALA A 308 -21.91 -1.55 2.51
N ALA A 309 -23.16 -1.51 2.97
CA ALA A 309 -23.50 -1.30 4.38
C ALA A 309 -23.05 -2.47 5.28
N ALA A 310 -23.06 -3.71 4.76
CA ALA A 310 -22.53 -4.87 5.49
C ALA A 310 -21.00 -4.79 5.61
N ALA A 311 -20.30 -4.46 4.51
CA ALA A 311 -18.86 -4.29 4.52
C ALA A 311 -18.41 -3.14 5.46
N ALA A 312 -19.18 -2.06 5.55
CA ALA A 312 -18.88 -0.93 6.45
C ALA A 312 -18.92 -1.29 7.95
N ARG A 313 -19.37 -2.51 8.31
CA ARG A 313 -19.30 -3.04 9.68
C ARG A 313 -18.05 -3.84 9.98
N PHE A 314 -17.23 -4.12 8.97
CA PHE A 314 -15.97 -4.83 9.17
C PHE A 314 -15.00 -3.98 9.98
N GLN A 315 -14.13 -4.63 10.72
CA GLN A 315 -13.13 -3.94 11.54
C GLN A 315 -12.11 -3.23 10.65
N GLY A 316 -11.59 -2.10 11.11
CA GLY A 316 -10.69 -1.26 10.34
C GLY A 316 -11.44 -0.24 9.48
N GLN A 317 -10.80 0.24 8.45
CA GLN A 317 -11.34 1.20 7.49
C GLN A 317 -11.37 0.58 6.09
N LEU A 318 -11.98 1.29 5.14
CA LEU A 318 -12.10 0.82 3.77
C LEU A 318 -10.77 0.37 3.12
N PRO A 319 -9.60 1.00 3.38
CA PRO A 319 -8.30 0.53 2.88
C PRO A 319 -7.90 -0.88 3.33
N GLU A 320 -8.47 -1.37 4.45
CA GLU A 320 -8.12 -2.65 5.08
C GLU A 320 -9.11 -3.80 4.74
N TYR A 321 -10.06 -3.63 3.82
CA TYR A 321 -10.98 -4.70 3.42
C TYR A 321 -10.38 -5.56 2.29
N LEU A 322 -9.27 -6.22 2.57
CA LEU A 322 -8.38 -6.82 1.56
C LEU A 322 -8.77 -8.23 1.12
N GLY A 323 -9.63 -8.94 1.88
CA GLY A 323 -9.91 -10.36 1.67
C GLY A 323 -10.87 -10.69 0.51
N TYR A 324 -11.54 -9.71 -0.12
CA TYR A 324 -12.62 -9.98 -1.07
C TYR A 324 -12.14 -10.65 -2.36
N LEU A 325 -12.75 -11.78 -2.72
CA LEU A 325 -12.57 -12.47 -4.00
C LEU A 325 -13.91 -12.78 -4.70
N GLY A 326 -15.02 -12.69 -3.95
CA GLY A 326 -16.35 -12.99 -4.46
C GLY A 326 -16.63 -14.49 -4.58
N GLY A 327 -17.89 -14.89 -4.31
CA GLY A 327 -18.30 -16.29 -4.31
C GLY A 327 -17.98 -17.06 -5.60
N PRO A 328 -18.29 -16.53 -6.81
CA PRO A 328 -18.01 -17.24 -8.07
C PRO A 328 -16.52 -17.56 -8.26
N LEU A 329 -15.61 -16.62 -7.99
CA LEU A 329 -14.17 -16.85 -8.15
C LEU A 329 -13.66 -17.84 -7.11
N LEU A 330 -14.11 -17.75 -5.85
CA LEU A 330 -13.76 -18.71 -4.79
C LEU A 330 -14.17 -20.13 -5.18
N VAL A 331 -15.40 -20.32 -5.66
CA VAL A 331 -15.89 -21.63 -6.14
C VAL A 331 -15.02 -22.16 -7.27
N VAL A 332 -14.71 -21.31 -8.27
CA VAL A 332 -13.84 -21.72 -9.39
C VAL A 332 -12.44 -22.09 -8.90
N LEU A 333 -11.84 -21.33 -7.99
CA LEU A 333 -10.52 -21.63 -7.43
C LEU A 333 -10.51 -22.97 -6.67
N VAL A 334 -11.51 -23.23 -5.83
CA VAL A 334 -11.62 -24.48 -5.07
C VAL A 334 -11.84 -25.67 -6.02
N LEU A 335 -12.78 -25.58 -6.95
CA LEU A 335 -13.04 -26.65 -7.93
C LEU A 335 -11.82 -26.90 -8.83
N ALA A 336 -11.14 -25.85 -9.25
CA ALA A 336 -9.92 -25.96 -10.05
C ALA A 336 -8.77 -26.59 -9.26
N ALA A 337 -8.60 -26.21 -7.98
CA ALA A 337 -7.62 -26.83 -7.09
C ALA A 337 -7.88 -28.33 -6.93
N ILE A 338 -9.13 -28.75 -6.69
CA ILE A 338 -9.51 -30.16 -6.58
C ILE A 338 -9.27 -30.88 -7.92
N ARG A 339 -9.77 -30.33 -9.03
CA ARG A 339 -9.76 -30.98 -10.36
C ARG A 339 -8.34 -31.11 -10.90
N PHE A 340 -7.48 -30.13 -10.66
CA PHE A 340 -6.12 -30.06 -11.20
C PHE A 340 -5.04 -30.24 -10.13
N TRP A 341 -5.38 -30.82 -8.96
CA TRP A 341 -4.46 -31.02 -7.83
C TRP A 341 -3.15 -31.73 -8.19
N ARG A 342 -3.21 -32.63 -9.18
CA ARG A 342 -2.03 -33.36 -9.66
C ARG A 342 -1.04 -32.49 -10.42
N LEU A 343 -1.46 -31.33 -10.88
CA LEU A 343 -0.58 -30.35 -11.52
C LEU A 343 0.16 -29.58 -10.43
N LEU A 344 1.48 -29.74 -10.38
CA LEU A 344 2.32 -29.16 -9.35
C LEU A 344 2.16 -27.63 -9.23
N PRO A 345 2.15 -26.84 -10.33
CA PRO A 345 1.94 -25.40 -10.21
C PRO A 345 0.60 -25.02 -9.56
N VAL A 346 -0.49 -25.70 -9.94
CA VAL A 346 -1.82 -25.47 -9.34
C VAL A 346 -1.78 -25.77 -7.86
N ARG A 347 -1.22 -26.94 -7.46
CA ARG A 347 -1.13 -27.33 -6.06
C ARG A 347 -0.31 -26.34 -5.22
N VAL A 348 0.86 -25.91 -5.72
CA VAL A 348 1.72 -24.94 -5.04
C VAL A 348 0.96 -23.64 -4.82
N CYS A 349 0.38 -23.07 -5.86
CA CYS A 349 -0.33 -21.80 -5.78
C CYS A 349 -1.61 -21.91 -4.93
N ALA A 350 -2.40 -22.98 -5.06
CA ALA A 350 -3.64 -23.18 -4.30
C ALA A 350 -3.38 -23.36 -2.80
N VAL A 351 -2.35 -24.13 -2.41
CA VAL A 351 -1.97 -24.28 -1.00
C VAL A 351 -1.46 -22.96 -0.43
N THR A 352 -0.63 -22.23 -1.17
CA THR A 352 -0.12 -20.92 -0.73
C THR A 352 -1.28 -19.94 -0.54
N TRP A 353 -2.20 -19.85 -1.50
CA TRP A 353 -3.39 -19.04 -1.38
C TRP A 353 -4.24 -19.40 -0.17
N ALA A 354 -4.55 -20.68 0.03
CA ALA A 354 -5.39 -21.13 1.14
C ALA A 354 -4.74 -20.85 2.51
N VAL A 355 -3.42 -21.10 2.65
CA VAL A 355 -2.70 -20.86 3.93
C VAL A 355 -2.64 -19.36 4.22
N LEU A 356 -2.27 -18.52 3.25
CA LEU A 356 -2.21 -17.07 3.44
C LEU A 356 -3.61 -16.48 3.66
N GLY A 357 -4.64 -16.99 2.96
CA GLY A 357 -6.03 -16.60 3.20
C GLY A 357 -6.51 -16.93 4.62
N VAL A 358 -6.10 -18.08 5.18
CA VAL A 358 -6.38 -18.39 6.60
C VAL A 358 -5.58 -17.49 7.54
N PHE A 359 -4.31 -17.20 7.23
CA PHE A 359 -3.49 -16.31 8.05
C PHE A 359 -4.03 -14.87 8.04
N SER A 360 -4.58 -14.42 6.90
CA SER A 360 -5.16 -13.08 6.79
C SER A 360 -6.40 -12.84 7.66
N LEU A 361 -7.03 -13.92 8.16
CA LEU A 361 -8.11 -13.83 9.14
C LEU A 361 -7.61 -13.47 10.57
N GLY A 362 -6.29 -13.33 10.76
CA GLY A 362 -5.69 -12.96 12.03
C GLY A 362 -5.63 -14.09 13.06
N GLY A 363 -5.39 -13.72 14.33
CA GLY A 363 -5.27 -14.63 15.45
C GLY A 363 -6.60 -15.07 16.03
N THR A 364 -7.64 -14.25 15.92
CA THR A 364 -9.02 -14.55 16.37
C THR A 364 -10.02 -14.30 15.25
N LEU A 365 -11.07 -15.11 15.18
CA LEU A 365 -12.05 -15.06 14.10
C LEU A 365 -12.90 -13.80 14.19
N LEU A 366 -12.96 -13.04 13.08
CA LEU A 366 -13.90 -11.96 12.82
C LEU A 366 -14.90 -12.42 11.75
N ALA A 367 -16.21 -12.34 12.02
CA ALA A 367 -17.23 -12.74 11.07
C ALA A 367 -18.44 -11.80 11.12
N GLY A 368 -18.75 -11.15 9.99
CA GLY A 368 -19.89 -10.22 9.87
C GLY A 368 -19.79 -8.98 10.77
N GLY A 369 -18.57 -8.53 11.07
CA GLY A 369 -18.30 -7.42 11.99
C GLY A 369 -18.30 -7.81 13.48
N HIS A 370 -18.43 -9.10 13.81
CA HIS A 370 -18.43 -9.58 15.19
C HIS A 370 -17.20 -10.43 15.46
N GLU A 371 -16.49 -10.10 16.55
CA GLU A 371 -15.32 -10.85 16.97
C GLU A 371 -15.71 -12.08 17.80
N HIS A 372 -15.17 -13.23 17.41
CA HIS A 372 -15.29 -14.51 18.10
C HIS A 372 -13.94 -14.85 18.76
N SER A 373 -13.58 -14.14 19.82
CA SER A 373 -12.26 -14.21 20.49
C SER A 373 -11.93 -15.60 21.06
N TRP A 374 -12.92 -16.48 21.24
CA TRP A 374 -12.75 -17.87 21.67
C TRP A 374 -12.26 -18.80 20.54
N VAL A 375 -12.42 -18.40 19.26
CA VAL A 375 -11.91 -19.15 18.10
C VAL A 375 -10.51 -18.66 17.77
N LYS A 376 -9.50 -19.43 18.15
CA LYS A 376 -8.09 -19.13 17.84
C LYS A 376 -7.73 -19.71 16.48
N LEU A 377 -7.20 -18.86 15.59
CA LEU A 377 -6.73 -19.23 14.26
C LEU A 377 -5.21 -19.43 14.27
N PRO A 378 -4.63 -20.05 13.23
CA PRO A 378 -3.19 -20.35 13.23
C PRO A 378 -2.27 -19.15 13.43
N TRP A 379 -2.66 -17.96 12.95
CA TRP A 379 -1.90 -16.72 13.13
C TRP A 379 -1.73 -16.34 14.61
N TYR A 380 -2.64 -16.73 15.49
CA TYR A 380 -2.56 -16.48 16.94
C TYR A 380 -1.23 -16.93 17.55
N TRP A 381 -0.69 -18.07 17.10
CA TRP A 381 0.57 -18.61 17.60
C TRP A 381 1.79 -18.05 16.85
N LEU A 382 1.60 -17.43 15.69
CA LEU A 382 2.68 -16.89 14.87
C LEU A 382 2.91 -15.40 15.11
N GLN A 383 1.86 -14.62 15.41
CA GLN A 383 1.93 -13.16 15.56
C GLN A 383 2.87 -12.67 16.66
N GLY A 384 3.24 -13.53 17.63
CA GLY A 384 4.22 -13.19 18.67
C GLY A 384 5.69 -13.44 18.29
N LEU A 385 5.95 -14.05 17.12
CA LEU A 385 7.30 -14.32 16.66
C LEU A 385 7.98 -13.03 16.15
N PRO A 386 9.32 -12.90 16.33
CA PRO A 386 10.06 -11.79 15.75
C PRO A 386 9.77 -11.64 14.25
N LEU A 387 9.69 -10.42 13.77
CA LEU A 387 9.27 -9.99 12.43
C LEU A 387 7.76 -10.15 12.16
N LEU A 388 7.14 -11.28 12.51
CA LEU A 388 5.70 -11.49 12.30
C LEU A 388 4.83 -10.65 13.24
N SER A 389 5.37 -10.22 14.39
CA SER A 389 4.69 -9.31 15.31
C SER A 389 4.50 -7.89 14.75
N ALA A 390 5.18 -7.55 13.67
CA ALA A 390 5.02 -6.27 12.97
C ALA A 390 4.12 -6.40 11.72
N ALA A 391 3.81 -7.63 11.26
CA ALA A 391 2.97 -7.86 10.10
C ALA A 391 1.49 -7.72 10.45
N LEU A 392 0.74 -7.03 9.61
CA LEU A 392 -0.71 -6.91 9.71
C LEU A 392 -1.35 -8.04 8.91
N ALA A 393 -2.19 -8.84 9.58
CA ALA A 393 -2.65 -10.12 9.03
C ALA A 393 -3.47 -9.96 7.72
N ASP A 394 -4.34 -8.97 7.64
CA ASP A 394 -5.19 -8.70 6.46
C ASP A 394 -4.37 -8.43 5.19
N ARG A 395 -3.16 -7.83 5.31
CA ARG A 395 -2.28 -7.47 4.19
C ARG A 395 -1.67 -8.68 3.48
N LEU A 396 -1.62 -9.83 4.15
CA LEU A 396 -1.28 -11.11 3.52
C LEU A 396 -2.19 -11.45 2.32
N SER A 397 -3.39 -10.84 2.25
CA SER A 397 -4.30 -10.99 1.10
C SER A 397 -3.68 -10.53 -0.21
N ILE A 398 -2.80 -9.52 -0.22
CA ILE A 398 -2.17 -9.00 -1.44
C ILE A 398 -1.36 -10.09 -2.13
N VAL A 399 -0.55 -10.82 -1.36
CA VAL A 399 0.27 -11.91 -1.90
C VAL A 399 -0.54 -13.22 -2.07
N ALA A 400 -1.60 -13.41 -1.27
CA ALA A 400 -2.56 -14.49 -1.46
C ALA A 400 -3.29 -14.35 -2.80
N ASP A 401 -3.73 -13.14 -3.16
CA ASP A 401 -4.36 -12.85 -4.46
C ASP A 401 -3.41 -13.13 -5.63
N GLY A 402 -2.11 -12.88 -5.46
CA GLY A 402 -1.09 -13.27 -6.42
C GLY A 402 -1.02 -14.78 -6.63
N ALA A 403 -1.10 -15.56 -5.55
CA ALA A 403 -1.14 -17.03 -5.62
C ALA A 403 -2.46 -17.53 -6.22
N ALA A 404 -3.60 -16.93 -5.87
CA ALA A 404 -4.92 -17.24 -6.46
C ALA A 404 -4.95 -16.96 -7.97
N ALA A 405 -4.42 -15.81 -8.39
CA ALA A 405 -4.31 -15.40 -9.79
C ALA A 405 -3.46 -16.40 -10.61
N ALA A 406 -2.33 -16.83 -10.06
CA ALA A 406 -1.48 -17.84 -10.68
C ALA A 406 -2.18 -19.22 -10.74
N ALA A 407 -2.85 -19.63 -9.65
CA ALA A 407 -3.64 -20.88 -9.62
C ALA A 407 -4.73 -20.86 -10.69
N LEU A 408 -5.46 -19.75 -10.83
CA LEU A 408 -6.48 -19.55 -11.86
C LEU A 408 -5.86 -19.68 -13.26
N ALA A 409 -4.76 -19.00 -13.54
CA ALA A 409 -4.11 -19.00 -14.84
C ALA A 409 -3.65 -20.41 -15.27
N PHE A 410 -2.99 -21.16 -14.38
CA PHE A 410 -2.61 -22.55 -14.65
C PHE A 410 -3.81 -23.47 -14.83
N SER A 411 -4.89 -23.23 -14.07
CA SER A 411 -6.10 -24.04 -14.14
C SER A 411 -6.88 -23.79 -15.43
N VAL A 412 -6.93 -22.54 -15.89
CA VAL A 412 -7.53 -22.18 -17.19
C VAL A 412 -6.80 -22.88 -18.33
N ASP A 413 -5.47 -22.84 -18.36
CA ASP A 413 -4.69 -23.56 -19.37
C ASP A 413 -4.98 -25.07 -19.34
N ALA A 414 -4.98 -25.67 -18.15
CA ALA A 414 -5.28 -27.09 -18.00
C ALA A 414 -6.72 -27.44 -18.44
N ALA A 415 -7.68 -26.56 -18.12
CA ALA A 415 -9.06 -26.75 -18.53
C ALA A 415 -9.25 -26.64 -20.04
N VAL A 416 -8.57 -25.71 -20.71
CA VAL A 416 -8.58 -25.61 -22.18
C VAL A 416 -8.07 -26.91 -22.83
N VAL A 417 -6.96 -27.46 -22.35
CA VAL A 417 -6.39 -28.70 -22.85
C VAL A 417 -7.36 -29.87 -22.59
N ALA A 418 -7.89 -30.02 -21.39
CA ALA A 418 -8.79 -31.10 -21.02
C ALA A 418 -10.10 -31.05 -21.81
N PHE A 419 -10.70 -29.88 -21.98
CA PHE A 419 -11.95 -29.69 -22.69
C PHE A 419 -11.76 -29.93 -24.21
N SER A 420 -10.65 -29.46 -24.79
CA SER A 420 -10.31 -29.71 -26.19
C SER A 420 -10.14 -31.21 -26.49
N ALA A 421 -9.46 -31.94 -25.62
CA ALA A 421 -9.29 -33.41 -25.77
C ALA A 421 -10.64 -34.14 -25.65
N HIS A 422 -11.50 -33.76 -24.73
CA HIS A 422 -12.83 -34.34 -24.55
C HIS A 422 -13.76 -34.08 -25.76
N ALA A 423 -13.74 -32.85 -26.27
CA ALA A 423 -14.51 -32.43 -27.43
C ALA A 423 -14.05 -33.19 -28.71
N ALA A 424 -12.74 -33.43 -28.88
CA ALA A 424 -12.20 -34.19 -29.99
C ALA A 424 -12.67 -35.66 -30.01
N GLY A 425 -12.84 -36.27 -28.82
CA GLY A 425 -13.31 -37.65 -28.70
C GLY A 425 -14.82 -37.84 -28.91
N ARG A 426 -15.66 -36.81 -28.62
CA ARG A 426 -17.14 -36.91 -28.67
C ARG A 426 -17.80 -36.11 -29.79
N LEU A 427 -17.24 -35.00 -30.17
CA LEU A 427 -17.81 -34.03 -31.12
C LEU A 427 -16.71 -33.49 -32.04
N PRO A 428 -16.18 -34.30 -32.99
CA PRO A 428 -15.03 -33.91 -33.83
C PRO A 428 -15.21 -32.57 -34.56
N ARG A 429 -16.44 -32.25 -34.98
CA ARG A 429 -16.76 -31.01 -35.69
C ARG A 429 -16.74 -29.76 -34.77
N LEU A 430 -16.88 -29.92 -33.44
CA LEU A 430 -16.78 -28.84 -32.46
C LEU A 430 -15.37 -28.70 -31.88
N ALA A 431 -14.54 -29.74 -32.05
CA ALA A 431 -13.17 -29.78 -31.53
C ALA A 431 -12.18 -29.01 -32.41
N SER A 432 -12.54 -28.71 -33.64
CA SER A 432 -11.69 -27.94 -34.56
C SER A 432 -11.81 -26.46 -34.26
N GLY A 433 -10.75 -25.83 -33.69
CA GLY A 433 -10.64 -24.41 -33.58
C GLY A 433 -10.68 -23.84 -32.13
N TRP A 434 -10.95 -22.55 -32.03
CA TRP A 434 -10.91 -21.71 -30.80
C TRP A 434 -12.09 -21.92 -29.82
N ARG A 435 -13.15 -22.69 -30.21
CA ARG A 435 -14.40 -22.82 -29.42
C ARG A 435 -14.18 -23.35 -27.98
N PRO A 436 -13.40 -24.43 -27.74
CA PRO A 436 -13.16 -24.92 -26.38
C PRO A 436 -12.44 -23.91 -25.49
N ALA A 437 -11.45 -23.21 -26.04
CA ALA A 437 -10.73 -22.17 -25.33
C ALA A 437 -11.63 -20.99 -24.99
N ALA A 438 -12.50 -20.56 -25.93
CA ALA A 438 -13.46 -19.48 -25.71
C ALA A 438 -14.43 -19.80 -24.58
N VAL A 439 -15.00 -21.01 -24.53
CA VAL A 439 -15.92 -21.43 -23.45
C VAL A 439 -15.24 -21.36 -22.09
N VAL A 440 -14.06 -21.94 -21.95
CA VAL A 440 -13.29 -21.91 -20.68
C VAL A 440 -12.96 -20.47 -20.28
N MET A 441 -12.52 -19.66 -21.24
CA MET A 441 -12.20 -18.24 -20.98
C MET A 441 -13.44 -17.43 -20.58
N CYS A 442 -14.58 -17.65 -21.23
CA CYS A 442 -15.85 -16.99 -20.85
C CYS A 442 -16.28 -17.38 -19.42
N CYS A 443 -16.23 -18.67 -19.09
CA CYS A 443 -16.54 -19.13 -17.72
C CYS A 443 -15.59 -18.49 -16.67
N ALA A 444 -14.29 -18.46 -16.96
CA ALA A 444 -13.32 -17.86 -16.08
C ALA A 444 -13.52 -16.32 -15.95
N ALA A 445 -13.81 -15.64 -17.07
CA ALA A 445 -14.12 -14.22 -17.07
C ALA A 445 -15.39 -13.90 -16.27
N LEU A 446 -16.46 -14.71 -16.43
CA LEU A 446 -17.67 -14.56 -15.63
C LEU A 446 -17.42 -14.73 -14.12
N ALA A 447 -16.53 -15.66 -13.74
CA ALA A 447 -16.18 -15.87 -12.34
C ALA A 447 -15.38 -14.67 -11.75
N VAL A 448 -14.67 -13.94 -12.59
CA VAL A 448 -13.87 -12.76 -12.20
C VAL A 448 -14.71 -11.48 -12.14
N LEU A 449 -15.90 -11.43 -12.79
CA LEU A 449 -16.73 -10.22 -12.82
C LEU A 449 -16.99 -9.58 -11.44
N PRO A 450 -17.27 -10.32 -10.35
CA PRO A 450 -17.53 -9.72 -9.05
C PRO A 450 -16.39 -8.86 -8.49
N ILE A 451 -15.15 -9.17 -8.87
CA ILE A 451 -13.98 -8.42 -8.38
C ILE A 451 -13.58 -7.23 -9.26
N VAL A 452 -14.32 -6.97 -10.35
CA VAL A 452 -14.04 -5.82 -11.21
C VAL A 452 -14.22 -4.52 -10.42
N PRO A 453 -13.18 -3.67 -10.32
CA PRO A 453 -13.28 -2.42 -9.59
C PRO A 453 -14.09 -1.38 -10.38
N ARG A 454 -14.76 -0.50 -9.65
CA ARG A 454 -15.24 0.76 -10.20
C ARG A 454 -14.09 1.77 -10.25
N PRO A 455 -14.22 2.86 -11.03
CA PRO A 455 -13.29 3.97 -10.93
C PRO A 455 -13.21 4.47 -9.48
N LEU A 456 -11.98 4.67 -8.97
CA LEU A 456 -11.75 5.10 -7.60
C LEU A 456 -12.48 6.41 -7.31
N PRO A 457 -13.13 6.53 -6.15
CA PRO A 457 -13.78 7.77 -5.77
C PRO A 457 -12.72 8.86 -5.57
N ALA A 458 -12.93 10.01 -6.19
CA ALA A 458 -12.02 11.13 -6.07
C ALA A 458 -12.74 12.35 -5.50
N ALA A 459 -12.05 13.07 -4.62
CA ALA A 459 -12.46 14.33 -4.04
C ALA A 459 -11.51 15.44 -4.46
N ALA A 460 -11.91 16.69 -4.29
CA ALA A 460 -10.96 17.79 -4.33
C ALA A 460 -9.98 17.63 -3.17
N ALA A 461 -8.68 17.79 -3.44
CA ALA A 461 -7.69 17.93 -2.39
C ALA A 461 -7.96 19.24 -1.63
N THR A 462 -7.53 19.31 -0.38
CA THR A 462 -7.67 20.52 0.41
C THR A 462 -7.01 21.71 -0.28
N PRO A 463 -7.77 22.76 -0.57
CA PRO A 463 -7.21 23.90 -1.29
C PRO A 463 -6.19 24.64 -0.42
N LEU A 464 -5.24 25.27 -1.10
CA LEU A 464 -4.31 26.18 -0.43
C LEU A 464 -5.10 27.38 0.16
N PRO A 465 -4.89 27.74 1.44
CA PRO A 465 -5.59 28.87 2.05
C PRO A 465 -5.36 30.17 1.27
N SER A 466 -6.42 30.96 1.14
CA SER A 466 -6.33 32.30 0.52
C SER A 466 -5.30 33.16 1.28
N GLY A 467 -4.34 33.71 0.58
CA GLY A 467 -3.26 34.53 1.16
C GLY A 467 -2.03 33.76 1.66
N TRP A 468 -2.01 32.44 1.63
CA TRP A 468 -0.86 31.62 2.10
C TRP A 468 0.47 32.06 1.49
N SER A 469 0.57 32.06 0.15
CA SER A 469 1.81 32.42 -0.55
C SER A 469 2.21 33.87 -0.28
N ALA A 470 1.26 34.80 -0.18
CA ALA A 470 1.53 36.21 0.09
C ALA A 470 2.09 36.43 1.52
N VAL A 471 1.54 35.72 2.52
CA VAL A 471 2.02 35.76 3.90
C VAL A 471 3.44 35.24 3.99
N PHE A 472 3.74 34.07 3.42
CA PHE A 472 5.08 33.49 3.48
C PHE A 472 6.10 34.32 2.70
N ALA A 473 5.76 34.89 1.53
CA ALA A 473 6.62 35.81 0.80
C ALA A 473 6.97 37.06 1.64
N SER A 474 5.99 37.60 2.39
CA SER A 474 6.19 38.76 3.25
C SER A 474 7.01 38.47 4.52
N LEU A 475 6.91 37.23 5.03
CA LEU A 475 7.67 36.83 6.23
C LEU A 475 9.17 36.70 5.96
N ARG A 476 9.59 36.36 4.72
CA ARG A 476 11.00 36.18 4.34
C ARG A 476 11.77 35.32 5.34
N LEU A 477 11.23 34.14 5.64
CA LEU A 477 11.79 33.24 6.63
C LEU A 477 13.12 32.62 6.13
N PRO A 478 14.12 32.46 7.01
CA PRO A 478 15.32 31.71 6.67
C PRO A 478 14.99 30.22 6.50
N ALA A 479 15.82 29.48 5.76
CA ALA A 479 15.62 28.05 5.53
C ALA A 479 15.59 27.22 6.83
N SER A 480 16.25 27.70 7.88
CA SER A 480 16.28 27.08 9.22
C SER A 480 15.10 27.47 10.11
N ALA A 481 14.12 28.24 9.61
CA ALA A 481 12.99 28.67 10.41
C ALA A 481 12.15 27.48 10.88
N VAL A 482 11.68 27.53 12.12
CA VAL A 482 10.64 26.64 12.62
C VAL A 482 9.32 27.39 12.59
N VAL A 483 8.34 26.83 11.91
CA VAL A 483 7.03 27.45 11.71
C VAL A 483 5.95 26.66 12.45
N LEU A 484 5.25 27.34 13.34
CA LEU A 484 4.04 26.82 13.95
C LEU A 484 2.85 27.20 13.07
N VAL A 485 2.35 26.25 12.29
CA VAL A 485 1.10 26.43 11.54
C VAL A 485 -0.06 25.95 12.40
N VAL A 486 -1.15 26.70 12.43
CA VAL A 486 -2.39 26.28 13.10
C VAL A 486 -3.50 26.21 12.03
N PRO A 487 -4.12 25.02 11.80
CA PRO A 487 -4.02 23.81 12.63
C PRO A 487 -2.62 23.21 12.61
N ILE A 488 -2.19 22.67 13.76
CA ILE A 488 -0.91 21.99 13.86
C ILE A 488 -1.07 20.59 13.26
N PRO A 489 -0.22 20.21 12.29
CA PRO A 489 -0.36 18.91 11.64
C PRO A 489 -0.19 17.75 12.63
N MET A 490 -1.11 16.80 12.52
CA MET A 490 -1.16 15.54 13.27
C MET A 490 -2.15 14.59 12.58
N SER A 491 -2.32 13.38 13.08
CA SER A 491 -3.39 12.48 12.65
C SER A 491 -4.75 13.20 12.71
N GLY A 492 -5.47 13.26 11.60
CA GLY A 492 -6.74 13.96 11.44
C GLY A 492 -6.64 15.44 11.05
N PHE A 493 -5.45 16.03 11.04
CA PHE A 493 -5.18 17.42 10.61
C PHE A 493 -3.90 17.45 9.79
N THR A 494 -3.93 16.95 8.57
CA THR A 494 -2.74 16.80 7.71
C THR A 494 -2.58 17.89 6.67
N GLU A 495 -3.56 18.78 6.54
CA GLU A 495 -3.61 19.85 5.54
C GLU A 495 -2.34 20.71 5.50
N PRO A 496 -1.73 21.10 6.63
CA PRO A 496 -0.50 21.90 6.60
C PRO A 496 0.69 21.19 5.93
N LEU A 497 0.75 19.85 5.99
CA LEU A 497 1.75 19.07 5.26
C LEU A 497 1.53 19.24 3.75
N ARG A 498 0.27 19.17 3.33
CA ARG A 498 -0.12 19.38 1.95
C ARG A 498 0.20 20.79 1.46
N TRP A 499 -0.16 21.82 2.24
CA TRP A 499 0.12 23.22 1.86
C TRP A 499 1.62 23.49 1.72
N GLN A 500 2.44 22.92 2.63
CA GLN A 500 3.89 23.00 2.53
C GLN A 500 4.40 22.28 1.27
N ALA A 501 3.90 21.08 0.98
CA ALA A 501 4.29 20.30 -0.19
C ALA A 501 3.94 20.98 -1.51
N ASP A 502 2.74 21.57 -1.61
CA ASP A 502 2.27 22.23 -2.84
C ASP A 502 3.03 23.51 -3.12
N THR A 503 3.46 24.24 -2.09
CA THR A 503 4.11 25.56 -2.25
C THR A 503 5.63 25.51 -2.09
N SER A 504 6.21 24.39 -1.72
CA SER A 504 7.66 24.25 -1.41
C SER A 504 8.15 25.32 -0.43
N GLN A 505 7.33 25.71 0.55
CA GLN A 505 7.68 26.77 1.49
C GLN A 505 8.86 26.37 2.37
N ALA A 506 9.74 27.33 2.59
CA ALA A 506 10.87 27.18 3.50
C ALA A 506 10.36 27.10 4.96
N GLY A 507 11.08 26.32 5.75
CA GLY A 507 10.83 26.18 7.19
C GLY A 507 10.37 24.80 7.58
N ALA A 508 10.71 24.42 8.80
CA ALA A 508 10.35 23.16 9.43
C ALA A 508 9.00 23.31 10.15
N LEU A 509 8.08 22.37 9.96
CA LEU A 509 6.78 22.39 10.63
C LEU A 509 6.86 21.81 12.04
N VAL A 510 6.24 22.49 12.99
CA VAL A 510 5.91 21.90 14.29
C VAL A 510 4.79 20.88 14.07
N GLY A 511 4.94 19.68 14.66
CA GLY A 511 4.00 18.58 14.46
C GLY A 511 4.16 17.87 13.10
N GLY A 512 3.27 16.94 12.84
CA GLY A 512 3.30 16.12 11.63
C GLY A 512 2.38 14.91 11.76
N TYR A 513 2.15 14.19 10.68
CA TYR A 513 1.51 12.89 10.68
C TYR A 513 2.59 11.85 10.34
N PHE A 514 2.95 11.04 11.32
CA PHE A 514 4.08 10.10 11.21
C PHE A 514 4.03 9.04 12.31
N MET A 515 4.77 7.94 12.10
CA MET A 515 5.10 6.99 13.15
C MET A 515 6.43 7.40 13.80
N GLY A 516 6.45 7.49 15.11
CA GLY A 516 7.64 7.88 15.85
C GLY A 516 7.70 7.28 17.26
N PRO A 517 8.84 7.37 17.95
CA PRO A 517 8.96 6.87 19.30
C PRO A 517 8.15 7.73 20.28
N ASP A 518 7.44 7.09 21.19
CA ASP A 518 6.86 7.71 22.38
C ASP A 518 7.97 8.15 23.37
N GLY A 519 7.60 8.60 24.58
CA GLY A 519 8.56 8.94 25.61
C GLY A 519 9.43 7.76 26.09
N HIS A 520 9.08 6.53 25.73
CA HIS A 520 9.71 5.28 26.18
C HIS A 520 10.35 4.49 25.02
N GLY A 521 10.39 5.07 23.81
CA GLY A 521 10.98 4.43 22.62
C GLY A 521 10.07 3.43 21.92
N LYS A 522 8.79 3.33 22.29
CA LYS A 522 7.81 2.49 21.60
C LYS A 522 7.19 3.23 20.42
N ALA A 523 6.85 2.48 19.36
CA ALA A 523 6.18 3.01 18.20
C ALA A 523 4.80 3.59 18.55
N GLN A 524 4.54 4.81 18.11
CA GLN A 524 3.26 5.49 18.31
C GLN A 524 2.97 6.43 17.14
N THR A 525 1.70 6.55 16.76
CA THR A 525 1.24 7.57 15.81
C THR A 525 1.47 8.96 16.41
N ASP A 526 2.01 9.89 15.61
CA ASP A 526 2.42 11.24 16.02
C ASP A 526 3.48 11.24 17.15
N GLY A 527 4.21 10.15 17.34
CA GLY A 527 5.30 10.00 18.30
C GLY A 527 4.84 10.26 19.73
N ARG A 528 5.46 11.24 20.42
CA ARG A 528 5.05 11.65 21.78
C ARG A 528 3.69 12.33 21.84
N GLY A 529 3.04 12.53 20.67
CA GLY A 529 1.82 13.29 20.53
C GLY A 529 2.01 14.79 20.77
N LEU A 530 0.99 15.57 20.47
CA LEU A 530 1.00 17.02 20.69
C LEU A 530 0.85 17.35 22.18
N PRO A 531 1.64 18.31 22.70
CA PRO A 531 1.47 18.81 24.06
C PRO A 531 0.13 19.52 24.23
N PRO A 532 -0.33 19.74 25.48
CA PRO A 532 -1.64 20.38 25.77
C PRO A 532 -1.86 21.69 25.04
N ALA A 533 -0.84 22.57 24.98
CA ALA A 533 -0.95 23.87 24.31
C ALA A 533 -1.24 23.71 22.79
N ALA A 534 -0.62 22.73 22.12
CA ALA A 534 -0.86 22.46 20.71
C ALA A 534 -2.28 21.94 20.46
N ARG A 535 -2.75 20.99 21.28
CA ARG A 535 -4.12 20.48 21.19
C ARG A 535 -5.15 21.57 21.42
N TYR A 536 -4.87 22.48 22.35
CA TYR A 536 -5.73 23.64 22.61
C TYR A 536 -5.78 24.62 21.44
N LEU A 537 -4.64 24.89 20.77
CA LEU A 537 -4.62 25.70 19.55
C LEU A 537 -5.43 25.08 18.42
N ASN A 538 -5.30 23.75 18.19
CA ASN A 538 -6.12 23.04 17.22
C ASN A 538 -7.62 23.05 17.57
N PHE A 539 -7.96 22.98 18.87
CA PHE A 539 -9.32 23.13 19.33
C PHE A 539 -9.88 24.54 19.03
N LEU A 540 -9.15 25.60 19.34
CA LEU A 540 -9.55 26.99 19.05
C LEU A 540 -9.72 27.22 17.53
N TRP A 541 -8.90 26.55 16.71
CA TRP A 541 -9.05 26.59 15.27
C TRP A 541 -10.35 25.93 14.81
N ALA A 542 -10.68 24.75 15.33
CA ALA A 542 -11.91 24.02 15.00
C ALA A 542 -13.18 24.79 15.40
N GLU A 543 -13.13 25.61 16.45
CA GLU A 543 -14.21 26.46 16.89
C GLU A 543 -14.31 27.78 16.09
N SER A 544 -13.32 28.09 15.24
CA SER A 544 -13.29 29.34 14.49
C SER A 544 -14.17 29.26 13.23
N PRO A 545 -15.02 30.27 12.92
CA PRO A 545 -15.78 30.36 11.67
C PRO A 545 -14.80 30.41 10.48
N GLY A 546 -15.01 29.56 9.49
CA GLY A 546 -14.14 29.46 8.30
C GLY A 546 -13.03 28.41 8.39
N GLY A 547 -12.91 27.69 9.52
CA GLY A 547 -12.21 26.41 9.55
C GLY A 547 -12.82 25.47 8.50
N LEU A 548 -12.00 24.60 7.91
CA LEU A 548 -12.42 23.62 6.88
C LEU A 548 -13.66 22.83 7.32
N PRO A 549 -14.46 22.31 6.36
CA PRO A 549 -15.73 21.63 6.66
C PRO A 549 -15.56 20.59 7.76
N ARG A 550 -16.42 20.63 8.74
CA ARG A 550 -16.48 19.79 9.95
C ARG A 550 -16.39 18.27 9.75
N SER A 551 -16.40 17.81 8.51
CA SER A 551 -16.17 16.40 8.15
C SER A 551 -14.77 15.89 8.51
N VAL A 552 -13.81 16.78 8.75
CA VAL A 552 -12.44 16.44 9.13
C VAL A 552 -12.22 16.55 10.65
N ALA A 553 -12.95 17.40 11.33
CA ALA A 553 -13.00 17.44 12.80
C ALA A 553 -13.93 16.35 13.35
N ALA A 554 -13.88 15.14 12.79
CA ALA A 554 -14.73 14.03 13.20
C ALA A 554 -14.52 13.72 14.69
N GLY A 555 -15.39 14.25 15.52
CA GLY A 555 -15.42 14.00 16.96
C GLY A 555 -15.61 15.21 17.85
N VAL A 556 -15.45 16.45 17.37
CA VAL A 556 -15.66 17.66 18.19
C VAL A 556 -16.92 18.38 17.70
N PRO A 557 -18.08 18.27 18.38
CA PRO A 557 -19.26 19.10 18.10
C PRO A 557 -18.96 20.58 18.34
N ALA A 558 -19.51 21.46 17.50
CA ALA A 558 -19.36 22.91 17.66
C ALA A 558 -19.96 23.41 18.99
N GLY A 559 -19.28 24.35 19.64
CA GLY A 559 -19.76 24.98 20.87
C GLY A 559 -19.52 24.17 22.14
N LEU A 560 -18.62 23.16 22.10
CA LEU A 560 -18.24 22.42 23.30
C LEU A 560 -17.19 23.16 24.11
N ASP A 561 -17.34 23.09 25.42
CA ASP A 561 -16.27 23.38 26.36
C ASP A 561 -15.06 22.47 26.06
N PRO A 562 -13.81 23.01 26.03
CA PRO A 562 -12.59 22.22 25.83
C PRO A 562 -12.53 20.95 26.67
N ALA A 563 -12.99 21.00 27.92
CA ALA A 563 -13.02 19.86 28.83
C ALA A 563 -13.96 18.74 28.34
N SER A 564 -15.09 19.08 27.71
CA SER A 564 -16.03 18.12 27.13
C SER A 564 -15.46 17.42 25.89
N ALA A 565 -14.52 18.08 25.19
CA ALA A 565 -13.78 17.52 24.06
C ALA A 565 -12.52 16.77 24.51
N GLY A 566 -12.28 16.62 25.82
CA GLY A 566 -11.05 15.99 26.34
C GLY A 566 -9.81 16.88 26.16
N VAL A 567 -9.97 18.14 25.81
CA VAL A 567 -8.89 19.09 25.58
C VAL A 567 -8.72 19.96 26.82
N LYS A 568 -7.53 19.95 27.41
CA LYS A 568 -7.21 20.79 28.53
C LYS A 568 -6.90 22.21 28.04
N ALA A 569 -7.70 23.22 28.49
CA ALA A 569 -7.40 24.63 28.25
C ALA A 569 -6.03 24.99 28.86
N THR A 570 -5.23 25.74 28.12
CA THR A 570 -3.90 26.19 28.56
C THR A 570 -3.88 27.69 28.81
N SER A 571 -3.14 28.10 29.82
CA SER A 571 -2.94 29.52 30.06
C SER A 571 -2.08 30.17 28.96
N PRO A 572 -2.21 31.50 28.74
CA PRO A 572 -1.34 32.25 27.83
C PRO A 572 0.14 31.99 28.07
N GLY A 573 0.58 31.99 29.35
CA GLY A 573 1.96 31.71 29.69
C GLY A 573 2.44 30.32 29.36
N GLN A 574 1.59 29.28 29.49
CA GLN A 574 1.92 27.92 29.08
C GLN A 574 2.05 27.80 27.55
N THR A 575 1.19 28.48 26.80
CA THR A 575 1.27 28.49 25.33
C THR A 575 2.54 29.20 24.85
N LEU A 576 2.90 30.35 25.44
CA LEU A 576 4.16 31.07 25.14
C LEU A 576 5.38 30.21 25.46
N ALA A 577 5.41 29.59 26.64
CA ALA A 577 6.49 28.68 27.02
C ALA A 577 6.68 27.52 26.04
N GLN A 578 5.57 26.98 25.55
CA GLN A 578 5.62 25.90 24.54
C GLN A 578 6.13 26.39 23.17
N ILE A 579 5.69 27.58 22.71
CA ILE A 579 6.19 28.22 21.47
C ILE A 579 7.71 28.44 21.57
N ALA A 580 8.18 28.96 22.72
CA ALA A 580 9.62 29.14 22.97
C ALA A 580 10.38 27.80 23.00
N ALA A 581 9.84 26.76 23.65
CA ALA A 581 10.44 25.43 23.70
C ALA A 581 10.61 24.80 22.31
N TRP A 582 9.72 25.09 21.38
CA TRP A 582 9.83 24.66 19.98
C TRP A 582 10.77 25.52 19.14
N ARG A 583 11.30 26.61 19.68
CA ARG A 583 12.14 27.60 18.97
C ARG A 583 11.44 28.16 17.74
N VAL A 584 10.14 28.42 17.84
CA VAL A 584 9.31 28.89 16.74
C VAL A 584 9.78 30.28 16.27
N THR A 585 10.07 30.38 14.97
CA THR A 585 10.44 31.65 14.33
C THR A 585 9.21 32.45 13.91
N ALA A 586 8.15 31.76 13.47
CA ALA A 586 6.88 32.36 13.08
C ALA A 586 5.70 31.46 13.43
N VAL A 587 4.61 32.08 13.87
CA VAL A 587 3.30 31.47 14.05
C VAL A 587 2.44 31.88 12.86
N VAL A 588 1.83 30.91 12.16
CA VAL A 588 0.95 31.13 11.01
C VAL A 588 -0.40 30.48 11.32
N ALA A 589 -1.46 31.28 11.40
CA ALA A 589 -2.81 30.76 11.63
C ALA A 589 -3.66 30.86 10.36
N VAL A 590 -4.31 29.76 10.00
CA VAL A 590 -5.32 29.72 8.94
C VAL A 590 -6.68 29.94 9.58
N ALA A 591 -7.05 31.21 9.76
CA ALA A 591 -8.29 31.62 10.42
C ALA A 591 -8.65 33.05 10.04
N ALA A 592 -9.93 33.37 10.06
CA ALA A 592 -10.41 34.75 9.91
C ALA A 592 -9.90 35.66 11.03
N ARG A 593 -9.72 36.95 10.71
CA ARG A 593 -9.19 37.94 11.68
C ARG A 593 -10.01 38.03 12.97
N ASN A 594 -11.31 37.91 12.88
CA ASN A 594 -12.24 37.99 14.02
C ASN A 594 -12.67 36.59 14.48
N SER A 595 -11.77 35.65 14.47
CA SER A 595 -12.02 34.29 14.95
C SER A 595 -11.49 34.08 16.35
N VAL A 596 -12.03 33.11 17.07
CA VAL A 596 -11.58 32.74 18.41
C VAL A 596 -10.07 32.51 18.47
N LEU A 597 -9.52 31.81 17.48
CA LEU A 597 -8.07 31.59 17.36
C LEU A 597 -7.32 32.89 17.05
N GLY A 598 -7.84 33.72 16.13
CA GLY A 598 -7.23 34.99 15.76
C GLY A 598 -7.13 35.95 16.93
N ASP A 599 -8.21 36.09 17.72
CA ASP A 599 -8.28 36.92 18.93
C ASP A 599 -7.34 36.39 20.03
N TYR A 600 -7.33 35.06 20.23
CA TYR A 600 -6.42 34.41 21.19
C TYR A 600 -4.95 34.66 20.84
N LEU A 601 -4.54 34.43 19.60
CA LEU A 601 -3.15 34.63 19.16
C LEU A 601 -2.77 36.15 19.16
N THR A 602 -3.70 37.04 18.82
CA THR A 602 -3.47 38.49 18.88
C THR A 602 -3.29 38.96 20.32
N GLY A 603 -4.09 38.46 21.26
CA GLY A 603 -3.91 38.71 22.68
C GLY A 603 -2.59 38.17 23.24
N LEU A 604 -2.12 37.03 22.69
CA LEU A 604 -0.89 36.37 23.13
C LEU A 604 0.39 36.98 22.55
N LEU A 605 0.39 37.31 21.25
CA LEU A 605 1.59 37.70 20.49
C LEU A 605 1.60 39.15 20.04
N GLY A 606 0.52 39.89 20.28
CA GLY A 606 0.29 41.23 19.76
C GLY A 606 -0.35 41.19 18.35
N PRO A 607 -0.45 42.33 17.67
CA PRO A 607 -1.03 42.36 16.32
C PRO A 607 -0.22 41.54 15.34
N PRO A 608 -0.87 40.87 14.33
CA PRO A 608 -0.17 40.08 13.34
C PRO A 608 0.79 40.95 12.52
N ALA A 609 2.00 40.42 12.26
CA ALA A 609 2.99 41.07 11.43
C ALA A 609 2.55 41.18 9.96
N VAL A 610 1.82 40.16 9.49
CA VAL A 610 1.25 40.07 8.16
C VAL A 610 -0.10 39.36 8.23
N ALA A 611 -1.06 39.83 7.42
CA ALA A 611 -2.35 39.16 7.25
C ALA A 611 -2.82 39.34 5.79
N ALA A 612 -3.19 38.24 5.13
CA ALA A 612 -3.74 38.23 3.79
C ALA A 612 -4.75 37.10 3.66
N GLY A 613 -5.93 37.38 3.10
CA GLY A 613 -7.01 36.39 2.98
C GLY A 613 -7.34 35.77 4.34
N ASP A 614 -7.32 34.45 4.38
CA ASP A 614 -7.63 33.64 5.57
C ASP A 614 -6.38 33.29 6.39
N VAL A 615 -5.24 33.94 6.14
CA VAL A 615 -3.98 33.64 6.80
C VAL A 615 -3.44 34.85 7.55
N MET A 616 -3.09 34.65 8.81
CA MET A 616 -2.41 35.60 9.66
C MET A 616 -1.08 35.04 10.15
N ALA A 617 -0.08 35.91 10.32
CA ALA A 617 1.21 35.49 10.82
C ALA A 617 1.82 36.48 11.81
N TRP A 618 2.52 35.92 12.79
CA TRP A 618 3.27 36.61 13.81
C TRP A 618 4.73 36.17 13.79
N ARG A 619 5.65 37.10 14.04
CA ARG A 619 7.04 36.74 14.35
C ARG A 619 7.14 36.42 15.83
N ALA A 620 7.66 35.25 16.17
CA ALA A 620 7.94 34.94 17.55
C ALA A 620 9.11 35.81 18.04
N LYS A 621 8.95 36.44 19.18
CA LYS A 621 10.02 37.16 19.89
C LYS A 621 10.73 36.13 20.79
N HIS A 622 12.00 35.90 20.57
CA HIS A 622 12.86 35.09 21.43
C HIS A 622 13.42 35.91 22.56
#